data_f28394ff1e02d95b304640abe7cd39ae
#
_entry.id   f28394ff1e02d95b304640abe7cd39ae
#
_cell.length_a   1.000
_cell.length_b   1.000
_cell.length_c   1.000
_cell.angle_alpha   90.00
_cell.angle_beta   90.00
_cell.angle_gamma   90.00
#
_symmetry.space_group_name_H-M   'P 1'
#
loop_
_entity.id
_entity.type
_entity.pdbx_description
1 polymer ?
#
loop_
_entity_poly.entity_id
_entity_poly.type
_entity_poly.pdbx_seq_one_letter_code
_entity_poly.pdbx_strand_id
1 'polypeptide(L)'
;MEKMDFFLMVYDVVKKIPHGRVTTYGAIANYLGSRKSARTVGWAMNSSHQNSDIPAHRVLNRNGILTGKHHFSGTNLMKQLLENEGLRVEDDKLINFNKYFWDPSTEL
;
A
#
# COMPACT_ATOMS: atom_id res chain seq x y z
N MET A 1 -7.58 17.94 -11.66
CA MET A 1 -6.26 17.27 -11.50
C MET A 1 -6.14 16.16 -12.53
N GLU A 2 -5.04 16.13 -13.22
CA GLU A 2 -4.81 15.08 -14.18
C GLU A 2 -4.45 13.77 -13.45
N LYS A 3 -4.77 12.65 -14.09
CA LYS A 3 -4.54 11.33 -13.53
C LYS A 3 -3.09 11.08 -13.16
N MET A 4 -2.16 11.55 -14.00
CA MET A 4 -0.72 11.39 -13.78
C MET A 4 -0.26 12.11 -12.52
N ASP A 5 -0.78 13.33 -12.28
CA ASP A 5 -0.43 14.09 -11.07
C ASP A 5 -0.92 13.38 -9.81
N PHE A 6 -2.11 12.77 -9.88
CA PHE A 6 -2.62 12.01 -8.75
C PHE A 6 -1.75 10.80 -8.45
N PHE A 7 -1.29 10.09 -9.48
CA PHE A 7 -0.39 8.95 -9.29
C PHE A 7 0.90 9.37 -8.58
N LEU A 8 1.48 10.50 -8.97
CA LEU A 8 2.68 11.02 -8.33
C LEU A 8 2.42 11.35 -6.85
N MET A 9 1.26 11.92 -6.55
CA MET A 9 0.88 12.20 -5.16
C MET A 9 0.75 10.91 -4.34
N VAL A 10 0.18 9.87 -4.93
CA VAL A 10 0.08 8.56 -4.29
C VAL A 10 1.48 8.02 -3.99
N TYR A 11 2.36 8.06 -4.96
CA TYR A 11 3.72 7.53 -4.78
C TYR A 11 4.48 8.27 -3.69
N ASP A 12 4.30 9.60 -3.59
CA ASP A 12 4.94 10.38 -2.54
C ASP A 12 4.50 9.93 -1.15
N VAL A 13 3.21 9.63 -0.98
CA VAL A 13 2.69 9.13 0.29
C VAL A 13 3.24 7.73 0.58
N VAL A 14 3.22 6.85 -0.42
CA VAL A 14 3.67 5.46 -0.24
C VAL A 14 5.14 5.40 0.15
N LYS A 15 5.98 6.27 -0.42
CA LYS A 15 7.39 6.34 -0.06
C LYS A 15 7.62 6.70 1.40
N LYS A 16 6.65 7.32 2.05
CA LYS A 16 6.76 7.75 3.45
C LYS A 16 6.29 6.70 4.44
N ILE A 17 5.68 5.60 3.98
CA ILE A 17 5.26 4.53 4.87
C ILE A 17 6.51 3.93 5.53
N PRO A 18 6.59 3.95 6.87
CA PRO A 18 7.78 3.43 7.55
C PRO A 18 7.97 1.93 7.32
N HIS A 19 9.22 1.50 7.37
CA HIS A 19 9.56 0.07 7.41
C HIS A 19 8.82 -0.60 8.57
N GLY A 20 8.23 -1.75 8.31
CA GLY A 20 7.48 -2.49 9.35
C GLY A 20 6.05 -1.98 9.56
N ARG A 21 5.57 -1.06 8.71
CA ARG A 21 4.22 -0.52 8.78
C ARG A 21 3.51 -0.71 7.44
N VAL A 22 2.20 -0.69 7.48
CA VAL A 22 1.35 -0.82 6.28
C VAL A 22 0.24 0.22 6.31
N THR A 23 -0.30 0.52 5.12
CA THR A 23 -1.49 1.36 5.02
C THR A 23 -2.48 0.71 4.05
N THR A 24 -3.54 1.43 3.71
CA THR A 24 -4.58 0.91 2.82
C THR A 24 -4.83 1.87 1.68
N TYR A 25 -5.43 1.36 0.61
CA TYR A 25 -5.83 2.18 -0.53
C TYR A 25 -6.74 3.33 -0.08
N GLY A 26 -7.70 3.02 0.80
CA GLY A 26 -8.65 4.03 1.29
C GLY A 26 -8.00 5.08 2.18
N ALA A 27 -7.02 4.69 3.02
CA ALA A 27 -6.32 5.66 3.87
C ALA A 27 -5.52 6.65 3.04
N ILE A 28 -4.86 6.18 1.97
CA ILE A 28 -4.15 7.05 1.05
C ILE A 28 -5.12 8.01 0.36
N ALA A 29 -6.22 7.48 -0.18
CA ALA A 29 -7.23 8.29 -0.85
C ALA A 29 -7.80 9.36 0.08
N ASN A 30 -8.10 8.99 1.30
CA ASN A 30 -8.64 9.91 2.30
C ASN A 30 -7.64 11.03 2.63
N TYR A 31 -6.37 10.69 2.80
CA TYR A 31 -5.32 11.66 3.05
C TYR A 31 -5.19 12.67 1.90
N LEU A 32 -5.32 12.20 0.67
CA LEU A 32 -5.24 13.04 -0.51
C LEU A 32 -6.54 13.81 -0.81
N GLY A 33 -7.54 13.69 0.08
CA GLY A 33 -8.78 14.45 -0.03
C GLY A 33 -9.78 13.91 -1.03
N SER A 34 -9.67 12.66 -1.43
CA SER A 34 -10.53 12.10 -2.46
C SER A 34 -11.07 10.72 -2.05
N ARG A 35 -12.21 10.71 -1.39
CA ARG A 35 -12.84 9.46 -0.94
C ARG A 35 -13.18 8.50 -2.08
N LYS A 36 -13.39 9.03 -3.27
CA LYS A 36 -13.77 8.21 -4.42
C LYS A 36 -12.58 7.56 -5.10
N SER A 37 -11.38 7.85 -4.63
CA SER A 37 -10.16 7.50 -5.34
C SER A 37 -9.42 6.28 -4.82
N ALA A 38 -9.99 5.50 -3.90
CA ALA A 38 -9.35 4.25 -3.46
C ALA A 38 -9.07 3.34 -4.66
N ARG A 39 -10.01 3.26 -5.62
CA ARG A 39 -9.80 2.51 -6.86
C ARG A 39 -8.66 3.12 -7.69
N THR A 40 -8.60 4.45 -7.78
CA THR A 40 -7.54 5.13 -8.52
C THR A 40 -6.19 4.95 -7.83
N VAL A 41 -6.16 4.93 -6.51
CA VAL A 41 -4.96 4.56 -5.76
C VAL A 41 -4.53 3.15 -6.16
N GLY A 42 -5.47 2.22 -6.27
CA GLY A 42 -5.18 0.87 -6.74
C GLY A 42 -4.53 0.87 -8.13
N TRP A 43 -5.03 1.69 -9.04
CA TRP A 43 -4.44 1.81 -10.39
C TRP A 43 -3.02 2.37 -10.31
N ALA A 44 -2.80 3.38 -9.47
CA ALA A 44 -1.46 3.93 -9.27
C ALA A 44 -0.51 2.86 -8.75
N MET A 45 -0.96 2.06 -7.79
CA MET A 45 -0.12 0.99 -7.23
C MET A 45 0.19 -0.08 -8.28
N ASN A 46 -0.76 -0.43 -9.13
CA ASN A 46 -0.50 -1.37 -10.22
C ASN A 46 0.60 -0.86 -11.15
N SER A 47 0.64 0.44 -11.40
CA SER A 47 1.64 1.05 -12.28
C SER A 47 2.99 1.23 -11.59
N SER A 48 3.06 1.09 -10.26
CA SER A 48 4.27 1.35 -9.49
C SER A 48 5.31 0.23 -9.55
N HIS A 49 4.93 -0.94 -10.04
CA HIS A 49 5.77 -2.15 -9.95
C HIS A 49 7.05 -2.08 -10.79
N GLN A 50 7.15 -1.09 -11.67
CA GLN A 50 8.37 -0.86 -12.43
C GLN A 50 9.34 0.09 -11.72
N ASN A 51 8.94 0.62 -10.57
CA ASN A 51 9.75 1.55 -9.79
C ASN A 51 10.05 0.96 -8.43
N SER A 52 11.29 0.50 -8.23
CA SER A 52 11.72 -0.16 -7.00
C SER A 52 11.77 0.77 -5.78
N ASP A 53 11.72 2.09 -6.00
CA ASP A 53 11.73 3.05 -4.90
C ASP A 53 10.39 3.15 -4.18
N ILE A 54 9.35 2.56 -4.75
CA ILE A 54 8.00 2.63 -4.19
C ILE A 54 7.70 1.32 -3.47
N PRO A 55 7.57 1.32 -2.12
CA PRO A 55 7.32 0.10 -1.36
C PRO A 55 5.84 -0.33 -1.47
N ALA A 56 5.46 -0.78 -2.66
CA ALA A 56 4.08 -1.14 -2.97
C ALA A 56 3.54 -2.26 -2.08
N HIS A 57 4.41 -3.10 -1.54
CA HIS A 57 4.02 -4.20 -0.65
C HIS A 57 3.44 -3.70 0.68
N ARG A 58 3.63 -2.43 1.03
CA ARG A 58 3.10 -1.84 2.26
C ARG A 58 1.69 -1.28 2.11
N VAL A 59 1.04 -1.52 0.97
CA VAL A 59 -0.34 -1.05 0.73
C VAL A 59 -1.26 -2.25 0.59
N LEU A 60 -2.23 -2.37 1.50
CA LEU A 60 -3.15 -3.50 1.59
C LEU A 60 -4.58 -2.99 1.43
N ASN A 61 -5.56 -3.91 1.39
CA ASN A 61 -6.93 -3.47 1.45
C ASN A 61 -7.34 -3.18 2.91
N ARG A 62 -8.54 -2.65 3.11
CA ARG A 62 -9.01 -2.24 4.44
C ARG A 62 -9.10 -3.38 5.45
N ASN A 63 -9.11 -4.62 4.98
CA ASN A 63 -9.16 -5.80 5.83
C ASN A 63 -7.78 -6.41 6.07
N GLY A 64 -6.72 -5.75 5.61
CA GLY A 64 -5.37 -6.27 5.76
C GLY A 64 -5.02 -7.39 4.79
N ILE A 65 -5.78 -7.53 3.70
CA ILE A 65 -5.56 -8.58 2.72
C ILE A 65 -4.64 -8.09 1.60
N LEU A 66 -3.74 -8.98 1.17
CA LEU A 66 -2.74 -8.70 0.15
C LEU A 66 -3.34 -8.78 -1.26
N THR A 67 -4.31 -7.90 -1.56
CA THR A 67 -5.01 -7.93 -2.83
C THR A 67 -4.13 -7.57 -4.02
N GLY A 68 -3.04 -6.84 -3.79
CA GLY A 68 -2.11 -6.44 -4.84
C GLY A 68 -1.08 -7.50 -5.21
N LYS A 69 -1.10 -8.68 -4.59
CA LYS A 69 -0.07 -9.70 -4.76
C LYS A 69 0.13 -10.13 -6.21
N HIS A 70 -0.94 -10.08 -7.01
CA HIS A 70 -0.89 -10.54 -8.40
C HIS A 70 -0.07 -9.62 -9.31
N HIS A 71 0.24 -8.43 -8.86
CA HIS A 71 1.04 -7.47 -9.63
C HIS A 71 2.53 -7.58 -9.33
N PHE A 72 2.92 -8.42 -8.38
CA PHE A 72 4.31 -8.67 -8.06
C PHE A 72 4.84 -9.86 -8.87
N SER A 73 6.15 -9.89 -9.08
CA SER A 73 6.81 -11.02 -9.75
C SER A 73 6.76 -12.24 -8.84
N GLY A 74 5.87 -13.16 -9.13
CA GLY A 74 5.66 -14.35 -8.29
C GLY A 74 4.61 -14.08 -7.22
N THR A 75 3.82 -15.10 -6.93
CA THR A 75 2.64 -14.99 -6.07
C THR A 75 2.96 -14.75 -4.59
N ASN A 76 4.20 -15.06 -4.17
CA ASN A 76 4.61 -14.94 -2.77
C ASN A 76 5.52 -13.75 -2.49
N LEU A 77 5.88 -12.96 -3.50
CA LEU A 77 6.85 -11.88 -3.30
C LEU A 77 6.35 -10.84 -2.31
N MET A 78 5.10 -10.43 -2.43
CA MET A 78 4.52 -9.45 -1.51
C MET A 78 4.58 -9.92 -0.06
N LYS A 79 4.21 -11.18 0.18
CA LYS A 79 4.29 -11.80 1.49
C LYS A 79 5.73 -11.81 2.01
N GLN A 80 6.67 -12.21 1.16
CA GLN A 80 8.09 -12.28 1.55
C GLN A 80 8.62 -10.91 1.93
N LEU A 81 8.27 -9.87 1.17
CA LEU A 81 8.72 -8.51 1.46
C LEU A 81 8.20 -8.03 2.81
N LEU A 82 6.93 -8.32 3.12
CA LEU A 82 6.36 -7.97 4.42
C LEU A 82 7.00 -8.77 5.54
N GLU A 83 7.22 -10.05 5.34
CA GLU A 83 7.86 -10.90 6.36
C GLU A 83 9.30 -10.48 6.63
N ASN A 84 10.01 -10.01 5.61
CA ASN A 84 11.37 -9.48 5.78
C ASN A 84 11.38 -8.22 6.65
N GLU A 85 10.25 -7.54 6.78
CA GLU A 85 10.11 -6.37 7.66
C GLU A 85 9.61 -6.73 9.06
N GLY A 86 9.51 -8.02 9.37
CA GLY A 86 9.07 -8.48 10.69
C GLY A 86 7.57 -8.65 10.85
N LEU A 87 6.82 -8.55 9.74
CA LEU A 87 5.37 -8.73 9.76
C LEU A 87 5.02 -10.18 9.50
N ARG A 88 3.84 -10.60 9.93
CA ARG A 88 3.40 -11.98 9.75
C ARG A 88 2.17 -12.02 8.87
N VAL A 89 2.18 -12.88 7.85
CA VAL A 89 1.09 -13.04 6.89
C VAL A 89 0.61 -14.48 6.89
N GLU A 90 -0.69 -14.68 7.05
CA GLU A 90 -1.33 -16.00 6.97
C GLU A 90 -2.55 -15.89 6.07
N ASP A 91 -2.69 -16.82 5.13
CA ASP A 91 -3.82 -16.87 4.17
C ASP A 91 -4.02 -15.51 3.48
N ASP A 92 -2.93 -14.92 3.01
CA ASP A 92 -2.92 -13.61 2.32
C ASP A 92 -3.41 -12.45 3.19
N LYS A 93 -3.42 -12.62 4.51
CA LYS A 93 -3.89 -11.60 5.44
C LYS A 93 -2.79 -11.26 6.44
N LEU A 94 -2.57 -9.96 6.65
CA LEU A 94 -1.62 -9.50 7.65
C LEU A 94 -2.19 -9.74 9.06
N ILE A 95 -1.43 -10.46 9.89
CA ILE A 95 -1.79 -10.71 11.28
C ILE A 95 -1.50 -9.45 12.10
N ASN A 96 -2.40 -9.12 13.01
CA ASN A 96 -2.30 -7.90 13.84
C ASN A 96 -2.30 -6.61 13.00
N PHE A 97 -3.11 -6.58 11.96
CA PHE A 97 -3.18 -5.44 11.05
C PHE A 97 -3.26 -4.10 11.80
N ASN A 98 -4.12 -4.00 12.82
CA ASN A 98 -4.32 -2.73 13.54
C ASN A 98 -3.04 -2.24 14.23
N LYS A 99 -2.18 -3.16 14.65
CA LYS A 99 -0.91 -2.81 15.29
C LYS A 99 0.05 -2.13 14.30
N TYR A 100 0.01 -2.56 13.05
CA TYR A 100 0.96 -2.11 12.03
C TYR A 100 0.38 -1.06 11.09
N PHE A 101 -0.91 -0.76 11.22
CA PHE A 101 -1.57 0.21 10.37
C PHE A 101 -1.01 1.61 10.60
N TRP A 102 -0.57 2.24 9.53
CA TRP A 102 -0.06 3.60 9.49
C TRP A 102 -1.08 4.47 8.75
N ASP A 103 -1.58 5.49 9.42
CA ASP A 103 -2.57 6.39 8.83
C ASP A 103 -1.89 7.69 8.45
N PRO A 104 -1.73 7.98 7.15
CA PRO A 104 -1.08 9.21 6.72
C PRO A 104 -1.79 10.46 7.21
N SER A 105 -3.10 10.40 7.45
CA SER A 105 -3.86 11.55 7.93
C SER A 105 -3.49 11.96 9.35
N THR A 106 -2.94 11.04 10.15
CA THR A 106 -2.58 11.31 11.54
C THR A 106 -1.09 11.25 11.81
N GLU A 107 -0.31 10.56 10.96
CA GLU A 107 1.11 10.31 11.23
C GLU A 107 2.06 11.06 10.31
N LEU A 108 1.52 11.73 9.29
CA LEU A 108 2.33 12.61 8.44
C LEU A 108 2.32 14.05 8.92
#